data_62565ce950dda297f69f086afc97a938
#
_entry.id   62565ce950dda297f69f086afc97a938
#
_cell.length_a   1.000
_cell.length_b   1.000
_cell.length_c   1.000
_cell.angle_alpha   90.00
_cell.angle_beta   90.00
_cell.angle_gamma   90.00
#
_symmetry.space_group_name_H-M   'P 1'
#
loop_
_entity.id
_entity.type
_entity.pdbx_description
1 polymer ?
#
loop_
_entity_poly.entity_id
_entity_poly.type
_entity_poly.pdbx_seq_one_letter_code
_entity_poly.pdbx_strand_id
1 'polypeptide(L)'
;NLANAGMLPSLNANFTNNNSQLDTKQTQGDGTVRELDNAKNMNLTYGIGLDWTIFDGLSMFARKEQLNVLEQQGKAELQTAILTRISDVYTTYFNLVQQQQVLASIDTAIVISNQRVTTAQNRFSIGKASKLEVLNAQVDLNSDLSLQLRQRELIKISKIRLNELLVRDIQTDFKVANEVTFEQNLDFNELKATAEKQNPQLQTQILSKKVAD
;
A
#
# COMPACT_ATOMS: atom_id res chain seq x y z
N ASN A 1 8.78 14.40 21.82
CA ASN A 1 9.57 15.33 20.97
C ASN A 1 10.73 16.03 21.72
N LEU A 2 10.63 16.29 23.07
CA LEU A 2 11.68 16.98 23.84
C LEU A 2 12.99 16.18 23.91
N ALA A 3 12.92 14.86 24.10
CA ALA A 3 14.11 14.00 24.10
C ALA A 3 14.82 13.98 22.75
N ASN A 4 14.04 13.85 21.65
CA ASN A 4 14.57 13.84 20.29
C ASN A 4 15.14 15.21 19.87
N ALA A 5 14.69 16.30 20.50
CA ALA A 5 15.27 17.62 20.32
C ALA A 5 16.60 17.82 21.06
N GLY A 6 17.02 16.88 21.91
CA GLY A 6 18.24 16.98 22.73
C GLY A 6 18.09 17.80 24.00
N MET A 7 16.85 18.10 24.42
CA MET A 7 16.57 18.91 25.61
C MET A 7 16.60 18.12 26.92
N LEU A 8 16.54 16.81 26.85
CA LEU A 8 16.58 15.92 28.02
C LEU A 8 17.94 15.25 28.15
N PRO A 9 18.39 14.95 29.38
CA PRO A 9 19.59 14.16 29.58
C PRO A 9 19.43 12.74 29.07
N SER A 10 20.52 12.16 28.56
CA SER A 10 20.61 10.75 28.22
C SER A 10 21.36 9.98 29.34
N LEU A 11 20.79 8.85 29.72
CA LEU A 11 21.38 7.94 30.70
C LEU A 11 21.93 6.71 29.97
N ASN A 12 23.24 6.49 30.08
CA ASN A 12 23.93 5.38 29.44
C ASN A 12 24.46 4.44 30.53
N ALA A 13 24.27 3.13 30.39
CA ALA A 13 24.89 2.10 31.19
C ALA A 13 25.78 1.27 30.30
N ASN A 14 27.04 1.11 30.70
CA ASN A 14 28.02 0.28 30.01
C ASN A 14 28.49 -0.84 30.88
N PHE A 15 28.62 -2.02 30.31
CA PHE A 15 29.19 -3.18 30.91
C PHE A 15 30.09 -3.87 29.89
N THR A 16 31.37 -3.97 30.21
CA THR A 16 32.35 -4.59 29.33
C THR A 16 33.14 -5.62 30.12
N ASN A 17 33.16 -6.84 29.65
CA ASN A 17 33.96 -7.93 30.21
C ASN A 17 34.93 -8.44 29.14
N ASN A 18 36.20 -8.13 29.31
CA ASN A 18 37.27 -8.57 28.44
C ASN A 18 38.09 -9.63 29.11
N ASN A 19 38.05 -10.85 28.62
CA ASN A 19 38.88 -11.95 29.01
C ASN A 19 39.87 -12.26 27.89
N SER A 20 41.15 -12.09 28.16
CA SER A 20 42.21 -12.47 27.24
C SER A 20 43.16 -13.48 27.89
N GLN A 21 43.57 -14.44 27.07
CA GLN A 21 44.57 -15.42 27.43
C GLN A 21 45.69 -15.29 26.38
N LEU A 22 46.90 -14.99 26.86
CA LEU A 22 48.05 -14.75 25.99
C LEU A 22 49.23 -15.58 26.45
N ASP A 23 49.93 -16.16 25.51
CA ASP A 23 51.26 -16.70 25.70
C ASP A 23 52.25 -15.60 25.30
N THR A 24 53.10 -15.19 26.22
CA THR A 24 54.04 -14.09 25.98
C THR A 24 55.49 -14.58 26.24
N LYS A 25 56.30 -14.41 25.22
CA LYS A 25 57.76 -14.65 25.32
C LYS A 25 58.48 -13.32 25.16
N GLN A 26 59.13 -12.88 26.22
CA GLN A 26 59.87 -11.62 26.25
C GLN A 26 61.36 -11.90 26.47
N THR A 27 62.20 -11.48 25.53
CA THR A 27 63.66 -11.51 25.64
C THR A 27 64.13 -10.15 26.18
N GLN A 28 64.78 -10.14 27.33
CA GLN A 28 65.33 -8.93 27.94
C GLN A 28 66.70 -8.59 27.30
N GLY A 29 67.17 -7.34 27.45
CA GLY A 29 68.40 -6.88 26.84
C GLY A 29 69.69 -7.54 27.35
N ASP A 30 69.60 -8.29 28.46
CA ASP A 30 70.66 -9.14 29.00
C ASP A 30 70.67 -10.58 28.47
N GLY A 31 69.73 -10.89 27.50
CA GLY A 31 69.59 -12.21 26.90
C GLY A 31 68.69 -13.17 27.68
N THR A 32 68.15 -12.76 28.80
CA THR A 32 67.24 -13.59 29.61
C THR A 32 65.88 -13.68 28.89
N VAL A 33 65.33 -14.90 28.73
CA VAL A 33 64.05 -15.16 28.13
C VAL A 33 63.03 -15.42 29.24
N ARG A 34 62.02 -14.58 29.33
CA ARG A 34 60.87 -14.77 30.21
C ARG A 34 59.68 -15.27 29.39
N GLU A 35 59.26 -16.50 29.62
CA GLU A 35 58.08 -17.12 29.07
C GLU A 35 56.94 -17.07 30.09
N LEU A 36 55.78 -16.55 29.67
CA LEU A 36 54.56 -16.54 30.45
C LEU A 36 53.52 -17.28 29.60
N ASP A 37 53.29 -18.56 29.92
CA ASP A 37 52.28 -19.37 29.26
C ASP A 37 50.93 -19.20 29.96
N ASN A 38 49.86 -19.05 29.17
CA ASN A 38 48.50 -18.93 29.69
C ASN A 38 48.28 -17.71 30.61
N ALA A 39 48.92 -16.59 30.36
CA ALA A 39 48.66 -15.37 31.10
C ALA A 39 47.23 -14.92 30.89
N LYS A 40 46.37 -15.07 31.90
CA LYS A 40 44.97 -14.69 31.91
C LYS A 40 44.85 -13.25 32.35
N ASN A 41 44.28 -12.42 31.50
CA ASN A 41 43.92 -11.05 31.83
C ASN A 41 42.39 -10.93 31.80
N MET A 42 41.77 -10.63 32.93
CA MET A 42 40.35 -10.41 33.08
C MET A 42 40.13 -8.94 33.44
N ASN A 43 39.45 -8.22 32.58
CA ASN A 43 39.09 -6.83 32.81
C ASN A 43 37.58 -6.68 32.77
N LEU A 44 36.98 -6.29 33.88
CA LEU A 44 35.57 -6.00 34.01
C LEU A 44 35.41 -4.50 34.26
N THR A 45 34.74 -3.84 33.32
CA THR A 45 34.42 -2.42 33.40
C THR A 45 32.91 -2.25 33.38
N TYR A 46 32.42 -1.55 34.35
CA TYR A 46 31.00 -1.14 34.38
C TYR A 46 30.89 0.31 34.77
N GLY A 47 29.87 0.99 34.24
CA GLY A 47 29.67 2.40 34.51
C GLY A 47 28.25 2.85 34.13
N ILE A 48 27.84 3.94 34.76
CA ILE A 48 26.64 4.67 34.43
C ILE A 48 27.09 6.10 34.13
N GLY A 49 26.72 6.60 32.93
CA GLY A 49 26.98 7.97 32.49
C GLY A 49 25.67 8.73 32.30
N LEU A 50 25.65 9.97 32.74
CA LEU A 50 24.58 10.94 32.46
C LEU A 50 25.16 12.06 31.59
N ASP A 51 24.67 12.18 30.37
CA ASP A 51 25.06 13.21 29.41
C ASP A 51 23.92 14.20 29.21
N TRP A 52 24.14 15.45 29.49
CA TRP A 52 23.15 16.50 29.32
C TRP A 52 23.74 17.73 28.63
N THR A 53 23.21 18.05 27.45
CA THR A 53 23.56 19.27 26.76
C THR A 53 22.72 20.41 27.32
N ILE A 54 23.32 21.30 28.10
CA ILE A 54 22.62 22.44 28.73
C ILE A 54 22.40 23.56 27.73
N PHE A 55 23.34 23.76 26.80
CA PHE A 55 23.30 24.83 25.79
C PHE A 55 24.02 24.38 24.52
N ASP A 56 23.33 24.50 23.36
CA ASP A 56 23.84 24.12 22.03
C ASP A 56 23.66 25.27 20.99
N GLY A 57 23.68 26.53 21.44
CA GLY A 57 23.48 27.68 20.56
C GLY A 57 22.04 27.82 20.05
N LEU A 58 21.05 27.37 20.84
CA LEU A 58 19.62 27.39 20.54
C LEU A 58 19.16 26.35 19.48
N SER A 59 20.04 25.48 19.00
CA SER A 59 19.71 24.48 17.98
C SER A 59 18.66 23.47 18.47
N MET A 60 18.63 23.15 19.78
CA MET A 60 17.60 22.31 20.38
C MET A 60 16.17 22.87 20.23
N PHE A 61 16.02 24.20 20.25
CA PHE A 61 14.72 24.85 20.07
C PHE A 61 14.26 24.79 18.61
N ALA A 62 15.18 25.06 17.66
CA ALA A 62 14.92 24.90 16.24
C ALA A 62 14.55 23.45 15.88
N ARG A 63 15.30 22.48 16.44
CA ARG A 63 15.01 21.04 16.26
C ARG A 63 13.66 20.65 16.86
N LYS A 64 13.28 21.21 18.01
CA LYS A 64 11.95 20.97 18.59
C LYS A 64 10.84 21.46 17.66
N GLU A 65 10.99 22.67 17.11
CA GLU A 65 10.02 23.24 16.16
C GLU A 65 9.95 22.39 14.89
N GLN A 66 11.07 21.98 14.32
CA GLN A 66 11.15 21.08 13.19
C GLN A 66 10.42 19.75 13.46
N LEU A 67 10.64 19.14 14.63
CA LEU A 67 9.95 17.90 15.02
C LEU A 67 8.43 18.08 15.17
N ASN A 68 7.96 19.24 15.64
CA ASN A 68 6.55 19.54 15.71
C ASN A 68 5.92 19.68 14.30
N VAL A 69 6.64 20.29 13.35
CA VAL A 69 6.18 20.39 11.96
C VAL A 69 6.20 19.03 11.28
N LEU A 70 7.21 18.18 11.52
CA LEU A 70 7.26 16.80 11.05
C LEU A 70 6.09 15.95 11.58
N GLU A 71 5.70 16.14 12.84
CA GLU A 71 4.51 15.50 13.39
C GLU A 71 3.23 15.92 12.65
N GLN A 72 3.06 17.21 12.35
CA GLN A 72 1.93 17.72 11.58
C GLN A 72 1.94 17.17 10.15
N GLN A 73 3.11 17.11 9.50
CA GLN A 73 3.29 16.51 8.19
C GLN A 73 2.86 15.03 8.19
N GLY A 74 3.32 14.23 9.18
CA GLY A 74 2.91 12.84 9.31
C GLY A 74 1.39 12.65 9.48
N LYS A 75 0.72 13.58 10.18
CA LYS A 75 -0.75 13.58 10.29
C LYS A 75 -1.42 13.87 8.94
N ALA A 76 -0.91 14.81 8.16
CA ALA A 76 -1.43 15.11 6.82
C ALA A 76 -1.18 13.96 5.84
N GLU A 77 -0.03 13.30 5.91
CA GLU A 77 0.29 12.09 5.14
C GLU A 77 -0.65 10.93 5.47
N LEU A 78 -0.94 10.70 6.76
CA LEU A 78 -1.91 9.70 7.19
C LEU A 78 -3.30 9.99 6.61
N GLN A 79 -3.73 11.24 6.66
CA GLN A 79 -5.02 11.64 6.09
C GLN A 79 -5.07 11.44 4.58
N THR A 80 -3.98 11.74 3.86
CA THR A 80 -3.83 11.44 2.43
C THR A 80 -3.97 9.95 2.15
N ALA A 81 -3.29 9.11 2.94
CA ALA A 81 -3.36 7.66 2.79
C ALA A 81 -4.79 7.13 3.01
N ILE A 82 -5.50 7.64 4.02
CA ILE A 82 -6.90 7.27 4.29
C ILE A 82 -7.80 7.64 3.09
N LEU A 83 -7.71 8.88 2.60
CA LEU A 83 -8.53 9.34 1.47
C LEU A 83 -8.21 8.55 0.19
N THR A 84 -6.94 8.22 -0.06
CA THR A 84 -6.55 7.38 -1.19
C THR A 84 -7.18 6.00 -1.08
N ARG A 85 -7.15 5.37 0.09
CA ARG A 85 -7.78 4.05 0.30
C ARG A 85 -9.30 4.10 0.11
N ILE A 86 -9.95 5.15 0.60
CA ILE A 86 -11.39 5.36 0.37
C ILE A 86 -11.67 5.49 -1.14
N SER A 87 -10.87 6.28 -1.86
CA SER A 87 -10.99 6.43 -3.31
C SER A 87 -10.79 5.11 -4.06
N ASP A 88 -9.80 4.29 -3.65
CA ASP A 88 -9.55 2.97 -4.23
C ASP A 88 -10.76 2.04 -4.06
N VAL A 89 -11.38 2.06 -2.87
CA VAL A 89 -12.59 1.26 -2.60
C VAL A 89 -13.75 1.71 -3.49
N TYR A 90 -14.01 3.01 -3.58
CA TYR A 90 -15.08 3.54 -4.46
C TYR A 90 -14.82 3.20 -5.92
N THR A 91 -13.62 3.42 -6.42
CA THR A 91 -13.25 3.12 -7.81
C THR A 91 -13.43 1.63 -8.12
N THR A 92 -12.97 0.75 -7.22
CA THR A 92 -13.11 -0.70 -7.40
C THR A 92 -14.58 -1.14 -7.33
N TYR A 93 -15.36 -0.53 -6.43
CA TYR A 93 -16.79 -0.81 -6.31
C TYR A 93 -17.56 -0.43 -7.59
N PHE A 94 -17.38 0.78 -8.10
CA PHE A 94 -18.06 1.22 -9.30
C PHE A 94 -17.59 0.48 -10.57
N ASN A 95 -16.32 0.10 -10.64
CA ASN A 95 -15.82 -0.82 -11.66
C ASN A 95 -16.56 -2.16 -11.61
N LEU A 96 -16.78 -2.72 -10.41
CA LEU A 96 -17.52 -3.97 -10.25
C LEU A 96 -18.98 -3.82 -10.70
N VAL A 97 -19.64 -2.71 -10.37
CA VAL A 97 -21.01 -2.38 -10.85
C VAL A 97 -21.04 -2.33 -12.37
N GLN A 98 -20.10 -1.62 -13.01
CA GLN A 98 -19.98 -1.54 -14.45
C GLN A 98 -19.81 -2.93 -15.09
N GLN A 99 -18.94 -3.76 -14.55
CA GLN A 99 -18.69 -5.11 -15.06
C GLN A 99 -19.93 -6.01 -14.95
N GLN A 100 -20.74 -5.85 -13.91
CA GLN A 100 -22.02 -6.58 -13.80
C GLN A 100 -23.02 -6.12 -14.85
N GLN A 101 -23.09 -4.83 -15.18
CA GLN A 101 -23.95 -4.32 -16.25
C GLN A 101 -23.51 -4.84 -17.64
N VAL A 102 -22.18 -4.89 -17.87
CA VAL A 102 -21.62 -5.50 -19.10
C VAL A 102 -22.00 -6.98 -19.17
N LEU A 103 -21.90 -7.74 -18.07
CA LEU A 103 -22.33 -9.14 -18.05
C LEU A 103 -23.82 -9.30 -18.42
N ALA A 104 -24.69 -8.46 -17.86
CA ALA A 104 -26.12 -8.48 -18.20
C ALA A 104 -26.38 -8.19 -19.70
N SER A 105 -25.60 -7.31 -20.30
CA SER A 105 -25.66 -7.04 -21.76
C SER A 105 -25.19 -8.24 -22.58
N ILE A 106 -24.12 -8.93 -22.16
CA ILE A 106 -23.62 -10.15 -22.80
C ILE A 106 -24.66 -11.28 -22.67
N ASP A 107 -25.27 -11.44 -21.49
CA ASP A 107 -26.32 -12.44 -21.27
C ASP A 107 -27.50 -12.22 -22.23
N THR A 108 -27.86 -10.97 -22.47
CA THR A 108 -28.89 -10.60 -23.47
C THR A 108 -28.45 -10.94 -24.89
N ALA A 109 -27.18 -10.66 -25.23
CA ALA A 109 -26.63 -11.02 -26.55
C ALA A 109 -26.67 -12.55 -26.78
N ILE A 110 -26.34 -13.35 -25.77
CA ILE A 110 -26.41 -14.82 -25.85
C ILE A 110 -27.82 -15.30 -26.13
N VAL A 111 -28.84 -14.70 -25.50
CA VAL A 111 -30.25 -15.04 -25.79
C VAL A 111 -30.56 -14.79 -27.26
N ILE A 112 -30.14 -13.66 -27.82
CA ILE A 112 -30.33 -13.32 -29.24
C ILE A 112 -29.56 -14.28 -30.16
N SER A 113 -28.30 -14.59 -29.84
CA SER A 113 -27.48 -15.50 -30.66
C SER A 113 -28.05 -16.92 -30.65
N ASN A 114 -28.55 -17.42 -29.49
CA ASN A 114 -29.26 -18.68 -29.40
C ASN A 114 -30.51 -18.72 -30.35
N GLN A 115 -31.29 -17.62 -30.37
CA GLN A 115 -32.46 -17.52 -31.24
C GLN A 115 -32.07 -17.50 -32.71
N ARG A 116 -30.92 -16.88 -33.04
CA ARG A 116 -30.38 -16.88 -34.43
C ARG A 116 -30.00 -18.29 -34.85
N VAL A 117 -29.30 -19.08 -33.99
CA VAL A 117 -28.95 -20.48 -34.25
C VAL A 117 -30.22 -21.29 -34.51
N THR A 118 -31.23 -21.16 -33.63
CA THR A 118 -32.51 -21.89 -33.78
C THR A 118 -33.21 -21.53 -35.09
N THR A 119 -33.23 -20.25 -35.44
CA THR A 119 -33.83 -19.76 -36.69
C THR A 119 -33.10 -20.27 -37.91
N ALA A 120 -31.75 -20.22 -37.92
CA ALA A 120 -30.94 -20.75 -39.02
C ALA A 120 -31.10 -22.27 -39.18
N GLN A 121 -31.18 -22.99 -38.07
CA GLN A 121 -31.42 -24.45 -38.08
C GLN A 121 -32.80 -24.82 -38.66
N ASN A 122 -33.85 -24.09 -38.26
CA ASN A 122 -35.20 -24.30 -38.80
C ASN A 122 -35.28 -23.96 -40.31
N ARG A 123 -34.63 -22.89 -40.76
CA ARG A 123 -34.56 -22.55 -42.18
C ARG A 123 -33.78 -23.57 -43.00
N PHE A 124 -32.68 -24.10 -42.42
CA PHE A 124 -31.93 -25.19 -43.06
C PHE A 124 -32.75 -26.46 -43.20
N SER A 125 -33.48 -26.86 -42.15
CA SER A 125 -34.30 -28.08 -42.17
C SER A 125 -35.39 -28.07 -43.23
N ILE A 126 -35.93 -26.89 -43.61
CA ILE A 126 -36.93 -26.73 -44.66
C ILE A 126 -36.33 -26.32 -46.02
N GLY A 127 -34.97 -26.44 -46.15
CA GLY A 127 -34.27 -26.17 -47.41
C GLY A 127 -34.16 -24.65 -47.79
N LYS A 128 -34.44 -23.70 -46.87
CA LYS A 128 -34.40 -22.26 -47.09
C LYS A 128 -33.10 -21.58 -46.64
N ALA A 129 -32.15 -22.32 -46.08
CA ALA A 129 -30.83 -21.80 -45.67
C ALA A 129 -29.74 -22.82 -45.94
N SER A 130 -28.52 -22.36 -46.08
CA SER A 130 -27.35 -23.23 -46.21
C SER A 130 -26.84 -23.73 -44.82
N LYS A 131 -26.13 -24.85 -44.80
CA LYS A 131 -25.45 -25.31 -43.60
C LYS A 131 -24.41 -24.30 -43.09
N LEU A 132 -23.83 -23.50 -43.99
CA LEU A 132 -22.90 -22.42 -43.66
C LEU A 132 -23.55 -21.35 -42.77
N GLU A 133 -24.82 -20.98 -43.04
CA GLU A 133 -25.58 -20.04 -42.22
C GLU A 133 -25.73 -20.55 -40.78
N VAL A 134 -26.03 -21.82 -40.61
CA VAL A 134 -26.10 -22.47 -39.26
C VAL A 134 -24.77 -22.47 -38.56
N LEU A 135 -23.68 -22.80 -39.27
CA LEU A 135 -22.33 -22.84 -38.68
C LEU A 135 -21.87 -21.43 -38.29
N ASN A 136 -22.15 -20.41 -39.09
CA ASN A 136 -21.83 -19.01 -38.75
C ASN A 136 -22.59 -18.57 -37.50
N ALA A 137 -23.87 -18.88 -37.38
CA ALA A 137 -24.64 -18.56 -36.17
C ALA A 137 -24.12 -19.29 -34.93
N GLN A 138 -23.62 -20.50 -35.06
CA GLN A 138 -22.98 -21.24 -33.96
C GLN A 138 -21.64 -20.66 -33.57
N VAL A 139 -20.85 -20.17 -34.53
CA VAL A 139 -19.58 -19.47 -34.25
C VAL A 139 -19.85 -18.18 -33.47
N ASP A 140 -20.84 -17.40 -33.86
CA ASP A 140 -21.24 -16.17 -33.16
C ASP A 140 -21.66 -16.48 -31.71
N LEU A 141 -22.53 -17.49 -31.51
CA LEU A 141 -22.93 -17.91 -30.17
C LEU A 141 -21.74 -18.34 -29.31
N ASN A 142 -20.81 -19.12 -29.86
CA ASN A 142 -19.62 -19.57 -29.13
C ASN A 142 -18.71 -18.38 -28.77
N SER A 143 -18.64 -17.36 -29.62
CA SER A 143 -17.95 -16.11 -29.33
C SER A 143 -18.56 -15.38 -28.13
N ASP A 144 -19.89 -15.24 -28.11
CA ASP A 144 -20.62 -14.59 -27.00
C ASP A 144 -20.48 -15.38 -25.69
N LEU A 145 -20.54 -16.72 -25.74
CA LEU A 145 -20.28 -17.55 -24.56
C LEU A 145 -18.86 -17.40 -24.03
N SER A 146 -17.88 -17.27 -24.91
CA SER A 146 -16.49 -17.03 -24.53
C SER A 146 -16.29 -15.65 -23.88
N LEU A 147 -17.02 -14.63 -24.36
CA LEU A 147 -17.04 -13.29 -23.75
C LEU A 147 -17.68 -13.34 -22.35
N GLN A 148 -18.78 -14.10 -22.20
CA GLN A 148 -19.43 -14.28 -20.90
C GLN A 148 -18.48 -14.87 -19.85
N LEU A 149 -17.76 -15.95 -20.22
CA LEU A 149 -16.80 -16.59 -19.30
C LEU A 149 -15.72 -15.61 -18.86
N ARG A 150 -15.14 -14.87 -19.81
CA ARG A 150 -14.14 -13.83 -19.50
C ARG A 150 -14.70 -12.76 -18.58
N GLN A 151 -15.92 -12.30 -18.82
CA GLN A 151 -16.55 -11.25 -18.01
C GLN A 151 -16.83 -11.73 -16.59
N ARG A 152 -17.24 -12.99 -16.43
CA ARG A 152 -17.44 -13.61 -15.09
C ARG A 152 -16.13 -13.69 -14.30
N GLU A 153 -15.02 -14.02 -14.96
CA GLU A 153 -13.69 -14.03 -14.32
C GLU A 153 -13.25 -12.62 -13.91
N LEU A 154 -13.48 -11.59 -14.75
CA LEU A 154 -13.18 -10.21 -14.39
C LEU A 154 -13.98 -9.74 -13.16
N ILE A 155 -15.25 -10.09 -13.07
CA ILE A 155 -16.11 -9.83 -11.91
C ILE A 155 -15.54 -10.51 -10.65
N LYS A 156 -15.11 -11.76 -10.76
CA LYS A 156 -14.51 -12.50 -9.65
C LYS A 156 -13.22 -11.84 -9.16
N ILE A 157 -12.34 -11.48 -10.08
CA ILE A 157 -11.09 -10.76 -9.76
C ILE A 157 -11.40 -9.43 -9.05
N SER A 158 -12.38 -8.68 -9.55
CA SER A 158 -12.78 -7.39 -8.93
C SER A 158 -13.38 -7.57 -7.54
N LYS A 159 -14.15 -8.66 -7.29
CA LYS A 159 -14.65 -9.00 -5.95
C LYS A 159 -13.50 -9.32 -5.00
N ILE A 160 -12.52 -10.13 -5.41
CA ILE A 160 -11.33 -10.45 -4.64
C ILE A 160 -10.57 -9.16 -4.28
N ARG A 161 -10.37 -8.29 -5.27
CA ARG A 161 -9.69 -6.99 -5.05
C ARG A 161 -10.42 -6.10 -4.07
N LEU A 162 -11.75 -6.05 -4.14
CA LEU A 162 -12.54 -5.28 -3.19
C LEU A 162 -12.47 -5.87 -1.77
N ASN A 163 -12.48 -7.19 -1.62
CA ASN A 163 -12.29 -7.85 -0.33
C ASN A 163 -10.90 -7.55 0.26
N GLU A 164 -9.86 -7.59 -0.57
CA GLU A 164 -8.49 -7.21 -0.18
C GLU A 164 -8.42 -5.77 0.35
N LEU A 165 -9.01 -4.81 -0.38
CA LEU A 165 -9.05 -3.40 0.03
C LEU A 165 -9.81 -3.18 1.35
N LEU A 166 -10.86 -3.98 1.58
CA LEU A 166 -11.68 -3.94 2.79
C LEU A 166 -11.12 -4.81 3.93
N VAL A 167 -9.95 -5.44 3.73
CA VAL A 167 -9.30 -6.34 4.72
C VAL A 167 -10.27 -7.43 5.20
N ARG A 168 -11.02 -8.02 4.26
CA ARG A 168 -11.91 -9.16 4.51
C ARG A 168 -11.31 -10.44 3.93
N ASP A 169 -11.90 -11.58 4.28
CA ASP A 169 -11.57 -12.84 3.61
C ASP A 169 -11.80 -12.68 2.09
N ILE A 170 -10.76 -12.95 1.31
CA ILE A 170 -10.75 -12.79 -0.15
C ILE A 170 -11.80 -13.65 -0.86
N GLN A 171 -12.25 -14.75 -0.24
CA GLN A 171 -13.26 -15.65 -0.78
C GLN A 171 -14.70 -15.25 -0.42
N THR A 172 -14.88 -14.20 0.39
CA THR A 172 -16.23 -13.74 0.76
C THR A 172 -17.00 -13.32 -0.48
N ASP A 173 -18.11 -14.02 -0.77
CA ASP A 173 -19.02 -13.60 -1.86
C ASP A 173 -19.99 -12.52 -1.36
N PHE A 174 -20.31 -11.61 -2.26
CA PHE A 174 -21.23 -10.50 -1.99
C PHE A 174 -21.86 -9.99 -3.29
N LYS A 175 -22.96 -9.29 -3.16
CA LYS A 175 -23.63 -8.58 -4.25
C LYS A 175 -23.47 -7.09 -4.07
N VAL A 176 -23.28 -6.37 -5.17
CA VAL A 176 -23.29 -4.91 -5.18
C VAL A 176 -24.61 -4.40 -5.76
N ALA A 177 -25.06 -3.23 -5.30
CA ALA A 177 -26.23 -2.57 -5.88
C ALA A 177 -25.87 -2.03 -7.26
N ASN A 178 -26.82 -2.12 -8.21
CA ASN A 178 -26.63 -1.62 -9.57
C ASN A 178 -26.96 -0.14 -9.72
N GLU A 179 -27.33 0.52 -8.63
CA GLU A 179 -27.69 1.94 -8.65
C GLU A 179 -26.45 2.80 -8.40
N VAL A 180 -26.22 3.75 -9.29
CA VAL A 180 -25.16 4.76 -9.18
C VAL A 180 -25.85 6.12 -9.06
N THR A 181 -25.77 6.71 -7.86
CA THR A 181 -26.22 8.09 -7.64
C THR A 181 -25.01 9.00 -7.59
N PHE A 182 -25.07 10.12 -8.29
CA PHE A 182 -24.02 11.14 -8.30
C PHE A 182 -24.63 12.54 -8.21
N GLU A 183 -23.93 13.43 -7.52
CA GLU A 183 -24.29 14.84 -7.49
C GLU A 183 -24.04 15.49 -8.85
N GLN A 184 -25.06 16.13 -9.40
CA GLN A 184 -25.01 16.77 -10.72
C GLN A 184 -24.58 18.24 -10.67
N ASN A 185 -24.72 18.90 -9.51
CA ASN A 185 -24.48 20.33 -9.35
C ASN A 185 -23.24 20.58 -8.48
N LEU A 186 -22.06 20.50 -9.08
CA LEU A 186 -20.79 20.85 -8.43
C LEU A 186 -20.37 22.26 -8.86
N ASP A 187 -20.26 23.20 -7.91
CA ASP A 187 -19.67 24.51 -8.20
C ASP A 187 -18.15 24.44 -8.15
N PHE A 188 -17.51 24.79 -9.25
CA PHE A 188 -16.04 24.78 -9.37
C PHE A 188 -15.36 25.72 -8.36
N ASN A 189 -15.91 26.90 -8.09
CA ASN A 189 -15.30 27.87 -7.18
C ASN A 189 -15.37 27.38 -5.73
N GLU A 190 -16.47 26.74 -5.33
CA GLU A 190 -16.61 26.15 -4.03
C GLU A 190 -15.66 24.96 -3.84
N LEU A 191 -15.57 24.09 -4.84
CA LEU A 191 -14.64 22.96 -4.86
C LEU A 191 -13.18 23.41 -4.77
N LYS A 192 -12.81 24.45 -5.52
CA LYS A 192 -11.46 25.04 -5.47
C LYS A 192 -11.15 25.58 -4.09
N ALA A 193 -12.04 26.38 -3.51
CA ALA A 193 -11.85 26.96 -2.18
C ALA A 193 -11.74 25.88 -1.09
N THR A 194 -12.50 24.81 -1.22
CA THR A 194 -12.45 23.65 -0.31
C THR A 194 -11.14 22.88 -0.48
N ALA A 195 -10.70 22.63 -1.72
CA ALA A 195 -9.44 21.96 -2.00
C ALA A 195 -8.23 22.72 -1.44
N GLU A 196 -8.19 24.04 -1.62
CA GLU A 196 -7.10 24.88 -1.10
C GLU A 196 -6.98 24.80 0.44
N LYS A 197 -8.10 24.65 1.15
CA LYS A 197 -8.14 24.59 2.61
C LYS A 197 -7.99 23.18 3.18
N GLN A 198 -8.52 22.18 2.52
CA GLN A 198 -8.72 20.84 3.09
C GLN A 198 -7.96 19.72 2.35
N ASN A 199 -7.27 20.02 1.23
CA ASN A 199 -6.52 18.99 0.53
C ASN A 199 -5.28 18.58 1.33
N PRO A 200 -5.21 17.35 1.87
CA PRO A 200 -4.09 16.94 2.71
C PRO A 200 -2.78 16.79 1.92
N GLN A 201 -2.82 16.53 0.62
CA GLN A 201 -1.62 16.51 -0.23
C GLN A 201 -1.00 17.90 -0.33
N LEU A 202 -1.83 18.95 -0.50
CA LEU A 202 -1.36 20.33 -0.51
C LEU A 202 -0.79 20.72 0.85
N GLN A 203 -1.46 20.33 1.94
CA GLN A 203 -0.98 20.57 3.30
C GLN A 203 0.36 19.88 3.56
N THR A 204 0.55 18.66 3.10
CA THR A 204 1.82 17.93 3.21
C THR A 204 2.95 18.70 2.51
N GLN A 205 2.71 19.24 1.31
CA GLN A 205 3.73 20.02 0.58
C GLN A 205 4.07 21.35 1.28
N ILE A 206 3.08 22.03 1.83
CA ILE A 206 3.30 23.28 2.62
C ILE A 206 4.14 22.97 3.87
N LEU A 207 3.82 21.87 4.57
CA LEU A 207 4.56 21.46 5.77
C LEU A 207 5.98 20.97 5.43
N SER A 208 6.16 20.27 4.31
CA SER A 208 7.48 19.86 3.81
C SER A 208 8.39 21.07 3.56
N LYS A 209 7.84 22.13 2.96
CA LYS A 209 8.57 23.39 2.79
C LYS A 209 8.97 23.97 4.15
N LYS A 210 8.03 24.03 5.10
CA LYS A 210 8.29 24.59 6.45
C LYS A 210 9.33 23.78 7.24
N VAL A 211 9.48 22.48 6.99
CA VAL A 211 10.54 21.62 7.58
C VAL A 211 11.91 21.96 7.00
N ALA A 212 11.97 22.39 5.72
CA ALA A 212 13.21 22.69 5.03
C ALA A 212 13.75 24.12 5.32
N ASP A 213 12.83 25.05 5.64
CA ASP A 213 13.16 26.43 6.05
C ASP A 213 13.67 26.47 7.50
#